data_6a36b4ae2e07524057eda06d4e051e93
#
_entry.id   6a36b4ae2e07524057eda06d4e051e93
#
_cell.length_a   1.000
_cell.length_b   1.000
_cell.length_c   1.000
_cell.angle_alpha   90.00
_cell.angle_beta   90.00
_cell.angle_gamma   90.00
#
_symmetry.space_group_name_H-M   'P 1'
#
loop_
_entity.id
_entity.type
_entity.pdbx_description
1 polymer ?
#
loop_
_entity_poly.entity_id
_entity_poly.type
_entity_poly.pdbx_seq_one_letter_code
_entity_poly.pdbx_strand_id
1 'polypeptide(L)'
;YKRQVVPGPLVGFMEEMARLSDAMVAQTRELLLHPDAECAAQLHTIDEDMDDMKAYLLNLVTAPEWEYSNREAVDVAMVVRYYERFADRCVNVGNRIVFLVTGLQPEQYREQRDGDYDLKEKFATIERRFTRK
;
A
#
# COMPACT_ATOMS: atom_id res chain seq x y z
N TYR A 1 -25.67 16.13 19.40
CA TYR A 1 -25.96 15.69 18.03
C TYR A 1 -24.65 15.26 17.36
N LYS A 2 -24.34 13.97 17.38
CA LYS A 2 -23.13 13.47 16.67
C LYS A 2 -23.48 13.28 15.20
N ARG A 3 -22.92 14.15 14.36
CA ARG A 3 -23.03 14.01 12.90
C ARG A 3 -22.28 12.75 12.46
N GLN A 4 -22.96 11.91 11.75
CA GLN A 4 -22.32 10.77 11.10
C GLN A 4 -21.66 11.24 9.80
N VAL A 5 -20.33 11.14 9.75
CA VAL A 5 -19.55 11.57 8.59
C VAL A 5 -19.59 10.53 7.49
N VAL A 6 -19.54 9.25 7.88
CA VAL A 6 -19.52 8.11 6.96
C VAL A 6 -20.81 7.31 7.15
N PRO A 7 -21.55 6.99 6.06
CA PRO A 7 -22.72 6.10 6.15
C PRO A 7 -22.33 4.76 6.80
N GLY A 8 -23.24 4.23 7.64
CA GLY A 8 -22.99 2.99 8.40
C GLY A 8 -22.47 1.82 7.57
N PRO A 9 -23.06 1.51 6.39
CA PRO A 9 -22.55 0.42 5.54
C PRO A 9 -21.15 0.61 5.02
N LEU A 10 -20.61 1.83 5.03
CA LEU A 10 -19.25 2.14 4.55
C LEU A 10 -18.20 2.15 5.65
N VAL A 11 -18.61 2.06 6.92
CA VAL A 11 -17.66 2.08 8.06
C VAL A 11 -16.66 0.94 7.99
N GLY A 12 -17.07 -0.26 7.54
CA GLY A 12 -16.18 -1.39 7.35
C GLY A 12 -15.03 -1.12 6.38
N PHE A 13 -15.29 -0.38 5.30
CA PHE A 13 -14.25 0.03 4.35
C PHE A 13 -13.28 1.04 4.95
N MET A 14 -13.79 1.96 5.77
CA MET A 14 -12.96 2.93 6.48
C MET A 14 -12.08 2.26 7.54
N GLU A 15 -12.61 1.26 8.23
CA GLU A 15 -11.83 0.44 9.17
C GLU A 15 -10.71 -0.30 8.45
N GLU A 16 -10.96 -0.82 7.26
CA GLU A 16 -9.93 -1.47 6.44
C GLU A 16 -8.85 -0.47 6.01
N MET A 17 -9.21 0.75 5.60
CA MET A 17 -8.23 1.79 5.28
C MET A 17 -7.40 2.17 6.51
N ALA A 18 -8.01 2.25 7.68
CA ALA A 18 -7.30 2.50 8.94
C ALA A 18 -6.31 1.36 9.25
N ARG A 19 -6.73 0.11 9.05
CA ARG A 19 -5.87 -1.07 9.23
C ARG A 19 -4.68 -1.05 8.28
N LEU A 20 -4.90 -0.71 7.01
CA LEU A 20 -3.83 -0.56 6.01
C LEU A 20 -2.87 0.56 6.39
N SER A 21 -3.37 1.68 6.92
CA SER A 21 -2.55 2.79 7.40
C SER A 21 -1.65 2.37 8.57
N ASP A 22 -2.19 1.62 9.53
CA ASP A 22 -1.41 1.06 10.64
C ASP A 22 -0.33 0.09 10.14
N ALA A 23 -0.66 -0.74 9.17
CA ALA A 23 0.30 -1.65 8.53
C ALA A 23 1.41 -0.89 7.81
N MET A 24 1.10 0.23 7.15
CA MET A 24 2.10 1.09 6.49
C MET A 24 3.06 1.71 7.51
N VAL A 25 2.56 2.18 8.64
CA VAL A 25 3.41 2.72 9.72
C VAL A 25 4.35 1.65 10.25
N ALA A 26 3.83 0.46 10.54
CA ALA A 26 4.63 -0.66 11.03
C ALA A 26 5.71 -1.07 10.01
N GLN A 27 5.36 -1.13 8.74
CA GLN A 27 6.30 -1.50 7.67
C GLN A 27 7.35 -0.41 7.42
N THR A 28 6.98 0.86 7.52
CA THR A 28 7.93 1.98 7.44
C THR A 28 8.93 1.92 8.60
N ARG A 29 8.46 1.60 9.79
CA ARG A 29 9.31 1.39 10.97
C ARG A 29 10.30 0.23 10.75
N GLU A 30 9.83 -0.91 10.24
CA GLU A 30 10.68 -2.04 9.91
C GLU A 30 11.74 -1.67 8.87
N LEU A 31 11.37 -0.90 7.87
CA LEU A 31 12.30 -0.44 6.84
C LEU A 31 13.37 0.51 7.41
N LEU A 32 13.02 1.33 8.41
CA LEU A 32 13.99 2.17 9.12
C LEU A 32 15.01 1.35 9.91
N LEU A 33 14.55 0.27 10.55
CA LEU A 33 15.40 -0.59 11.37
C LEU A 33 16.19 -1.60 10.55
N HIS A 34 15.59 -2.14 9.50
CA HIS A 34 16.15 -3.17 8.63
C HIS A 34 15.89 -2.83 7.16
N PRO A 35 16.70 -1.90 6.58
CA PRO A 35 16.48 -1.47 5.19
C PRO A 35 16.83 -2.59 4.21
N ASP A 36 15.85 -3.32 3.72
CA ASP A 36 16.02 -4.36 2.73
C ASP A 36 14.92 -4.33 1.65
N ALA A 37 15.12 -5.12 0.59
CA ALA A 37 14.22 -5.19 -0.54
C ALA A 37 12.85 -5.74 -0.18
N GLU A 38 12.81 -6.69 0.74
CA GLU A 38 11.57 -7.33 1.21
C GLU A 38 10.67 -6.33 1.93
N CYS A 39 11.22 -5.56 2.87
CA CYS A 39 10.49 -4.53 3.59
C CYS A 39 9.95 -3.44 2.65
N ALA A 40 10.75 -3.00 1.68
CA ALA A 40 10.32 -2.03 0.68
C ALA A 40 9.20 -2.59 -0.21
N ALA A 41 9.30 -3.85 -0.61
CA ALA A 41 8.28 -4.53 -1.41
C ALA A 41 6.94 -4.63 -0.67
N GLN A 42 6.96 -4.97 0.62
CA GLN A 42 5.76 -5.06 1.44
C GLN A 42 5.08 -3.71 1.59
N LEU A 43 5.85 -2.63 1.75
CA LEU A 43 5.30 -1.27 1.82
C LEU A 43 4.56 -0.90 0.52
N HIS A 44 5.13 -1.23 -0.63
CA HIS A 44 4.48 -1.01 -1.92
C HIS A 44 3.21 -1.84 -2.11
N THR A 45 3.20 -3.08 -1.63
CA THR A 45 2.02 -3.95 -1.68
C THR A 45 0.87 -3.36 -0.87
N ILE A 46 1.14 -2.85 0.32
CA ILE A 46 0.13 -2.19 1.16
C ILE A 46 -0.39 -0.93 0.48
N ASP A 47 0.48 -0.16 -0.17
CA ASP A 47 0.11 1.04 -0.92
C ASP A 47 -0.82 0.71 -2.10
N GLU A 48 -0.55 -0.36 -2.82
CA GLU A 48 -1.44 -0.86 -3.90
C GLU A 48 -2.82 -1.25 -3.36
N ASP A 49 -2.88 -1.92 -2.21
CA ASP A 49 -4.15 -2.25 -1.55
C ASP A 49 -4.92 -0.98 -1.14
N MET A 50 -4.22 0.04 -0.68
CA MET A 50 -4.81 1.33 -0.35
C MET A 50 -5.38 2.03 -1.59
N ASP A 51 -4.64 2.00 -2.70
CA ASP A 51 -5.08 2.57 -3.98
C ASP A 51 -6.32 1.85 -4.52
N ASP A 52 -6.38 0.54 -4.42
CA ASP A 52 -7.54 -0.26 -4.82
C ASP A 52 -8.77 0.10 -4.00
N MET A 53 -8.62 0.24 -2.70
CA MET A 53 -9.71 0.63 -1.80
C MET A 53 -10.19 2.04 -2.13
N LYS A 54 -9.28 2.98 -2.37
CA LYS A 54 -9.59 4.33 -2.81
C LYS A 54 -10.40 4.34 -4.10
N ALA A 55 -9.93 3.60 -5.12
CA ALA A 55 -10.62 3.52 -6.41
C ALA A 55 -12.04 2.97 -6.25
N TYR A 56 -12.20 1.92 -5.44
CA TYR A 56 -13.51 1.34 -5.15
C TYR A 56 -14.45 2.35 -4.49
N LEU A 57 -14.00 3.03 -3.44
CA LEU A 57 -14.83 3.99 -2.70
C LEU A 57 -15.17 5.22 -3.54
N LEU A 58 -14.27 5.73 -4.35
CA LEU A 58 -14.55 6.86 -5.26
C LEU A 58 -15.54 6.48 -6.35
N ASN A 59 -15.46 5.26 -6.88
CA ASN A 59 -16.47 4.75 -7.81
C ASN A 59 -17.84 4.64 -7.17
N LEU A 60 -17.90 4.21 -5.91
CA LEU A 60 -19.13 4.05 -5.16
C LEU A 60 -19.84 5.39 -4.92
N VAL A 61 -19.12 6.43 -4.50
CA VAL A 61 -19.69 7.74 -4.18
C VAL A 61 -20.07 8.55 -5.44
N THR A 62 -19.49 8.23 -6.58
CA THR A 62 -19.78 8.89 -7.87
C THR A 62 -20.75 8.12 -8.74
N ALA A 63 -21.16 6.92 -8.32
CA ALA A 63 -22.08 6.08 -9.08
C ALA A 63 -23.50 6.67 -9.06
N PRO A 64 -24.28 6.50 -10.15
CA PRO A 64 -25.71 6.91 -10.17
C PRO A 64 -26.54 6.23 -9.07
N GLU A 65 -26.12 5.04 -8.64
CA GLU A 65 -26.77 4.23 -7.61
C GLU A 65 -26.48 4.69 -6.17
N TRP A 66 -25.71 5.76 -6.00
CA TRP A 66 -25.39 6.29 -4.67
C TRP A 66 -26.67 6.70 -3.94
N GLU A 67 -26.96 6.02 -2.81
CA GLU A 67 -28.21 6.12 -2.06
C GLU A 67 -28.20 7.23 -1.00
N TYR A 68 -27.04 7.78 -0.72
CA TYR A 68 -26.83 8.76 0.35
C TYR A 68 -26.75 10.18 -0.22
N SER A 69 -26.64 11.18 0.67
CA SER A 69 -26.57 12.58 0.24
C SER A 69 -25.26 12.93 -0.47
N ASN A 70 -25.29 14.03 -1.22
CA ASN A 70 -24.09 14.60 -1.83
C ASN A 70 -23.06 14.99 -0.78
N ARG A 71 -23.50 15.47 0.37
CA ARG A 71 -22.61 15.83 1.47
C ARG A 71 -21.87 14.63 2.03
N GLU A 72 -22.58 13.50 2.19
CA GLU A 72 -21.97 12.25 2.64
C GLU A 72 -20.95 11.72 1.61
N ALA A 73 -21.24 11.86 0.31
CA ALA A 73 -20.32 11.51 -0.76
C ALA A 73 -19.03 12.34 -0.68
N VAL A 74 -19.16 13.66 -0.46
CA VAL A 74 -18.01 14.55 -0.30
C VAL A 74 -17.20 14.20 0.96
N ASP A 75 -17.88 13.96 2.07
CA ASP A 75 -17.22 13.59 3.34
C ASP A 75 -16.41 12.29 3.18
N VAL A 76 -16.98 11.27 2.53
CA VAL A 76 -16.31 10.00 2.25
C VAL A 76 -15.10 10.24 1.35
N ALA A 77 -15.26 11.00 0.28
CA ALA A 77 -14.16 11.32 -0.65
C ALA A 77 -13.01 12.05 0.05
N MET A 78 -13.32 12.97 0.96
CA MET A 78 -12.30 13.68 1.74
C MET A 78 -11.55 12.76 2.70
N VAL A 79 -12.25 11.87 3.41
CA VAL A 79 -11.62 10.89 4.30
C VAL A 79 -10.69 9.97 3.51
N VAL A 80 -11.14 9.46 2.38
CA VAL A 80 -10.35 8.65 1.47
C VAL A 80 -9.09 9.40 1.02
N ARG A 81 -9.22 10.67 0.68
CA ARG A 81 -8.10 11.53 0.29
C ARG A 81 -7.06 11.68 1.39
N TYR A 82 -7.47 11.82 2.64
CA TYR A 82 -6.53 11.90 3.76
C TYR A 82 -5.75 10.60 3.94
N TYR A 83 -6.40 9.46 3.83
CA TYR A 83 -5.71 8.16 3.88
C TYR A 83 -4.72 7.99 2.73
N GLU A 84 -5.12 8.38 1.52
CA GLU A 84 -4.23 8.35 0.35
C GLU A 84 -2.97 9.20 0.58
N ARG A 85 -3.14 10.43 1.04
CA ARG A 85 -2.01 11.32 1.30
C ARG A 85 -1.10 10.80 2.41
N PHE A 86 -1.67 10.18 3.41
CA PHE A 86 -0.89 9.52 4.46
C PHE A 86 -0.06 8.37 3.90
N ALA A 87 -0.67 7.51 3.09
CA ALA A 87 0.00 6.40 2.42
C ALA A 87 1.15 6.89 1.53
N ASP A 88 0.93 7.92 0.72
CA ASP A 88 1.95 8.52 -0.13
C ASP A 88 3.15 9.02 0.68
N ARG A 89 2.91 9.60 1.84
CA ARG A 89 3.98 10.04 2.73
C ARG A 89 4.82 8.88 3.25
N CYS A 90 4.18 7.79 3.64
CA CYS A 90 4.87 6.57 4.07
C CYS A 90 5.76 6.01 2.95
N VAL A 91 5.24 5.93 1.74
CA VAL A 91 5.98 5.47 0.55
C VAL A 91 7.18 6.40 0.28
N ASN A 92 6.98 7.71 0.35
CA ASN A 92 8.06 8.68 0.14
C ASN A 92 9.18 8.54 1.18
N VAL A 93 8.83 8.32 2.45
CA VAL A 93 9.80 8.03 3.50
C VAL A 93 10.56 6.75 3.18
N GLY A 94 9.83 5.69 2.81
CA GLY A 94 10.43 4.41 2.41
C GLY A 94 11.41 4.55 1.25
N ASN A 95 11.03 5.28 0.21
CA ASN A 95 11.88 5.53 -0.96
C ASN A 95 13.16 6.29 -0.59
N ARG A 96 13.06 7.27 0.31
CA ARG A 96 14.23 8.01 0.80
C ARG A 96 15.18 7.13 1.61
N ILE A 97 14.64 6.24 2.44
CA ILE A 97 15.44 5.28 3.21
C ILE A 97 16.23 4.38 2.27
N VAL A 98 15.56 3.82 1.26
CA VAL A 98 16.21 2.99 0.24
C VAL A 98 17.31 3.76 -0.48
N PHE A 99 17.03 4.99 -0.89
CA PHE A 99 18.03 5.84 -1.55
C PHE A 99 19.24 6.12 -0.66
N LEU A 100 19.02 6.45 0.61
CA LEU A 100 20.11 6.72 1.56
C LEU A 100 21.02 5.51 1.80
N VAL A 101 20.44 4.32 1.77
CA VAL A 101 21.17 3.07 2.06
C VAL A 101 21.83 2.49 0.80
N THR A 102 21.14 2.52 -0.33
CA THR A 102 21.59 1.85 -1.57
C THR A 102 22.13 2.81 -2.63
N GLY A 103 21.79 4.10 -2.56
CA GLY A 103 22.08 5.07 -3.61
C GLY A 103 21.19 4.90 -4.86
N LEU A 104 20.21 4.01 -4.83
CA LEU A 104 19.36 3.71 -5.97
C LEU A 104 18.04 4.49 -5.88
N GLN A 105 17.56 5.01 -7.02
CA GLN A 105 16.21 5.54 -7.13
C GLN A 105 15.18 4.40 -7.02
N PRO A 106 13.93 4.69 -6.64
CA PRO A 106 12.92 3.65 -6.42
C PRO A 106 12.76 2.67 -7.58
N GLU A 107 12.77 3.16 -8.80
CA GLU A 107 12.64 2.33 -10.02
C GLU A 107 13.83 1.38 -10.18
N GLN A 108 15.04 1.89 -10.02
CA GLN A 108 16.27 1.11 -10.10
C GLN A 108 16.33 0.02 -9.02
N TYR A 109 15.86 0.35 -7.84
CA TYR A 109 15.80 -0.59 -6.72
C TYR A 109 14.83 -1.75 -6.99
N ARG A 110 13.68 -1.45 -7.57
CA ARG A 110 12.69 -2.46 -7.96
C ARG A 110 13.24 -3.39 -9.04
N GLU A 111 13.88 -2.84 -10.05
CA GLU A 111 14.50 -3.63 -11.12
C GLU A 111 15.56 -4.57 -10.58
N GLN A 112 16.42 -4.09 -9.70
CA GLN A 112 17.47 -4.92 -9.08
C GLN A 112 16.85 -6.01 -8.20
N ARG A 113 15.82 -5.69 -7.40
CA ARG A 113 15.11 -6.66 -6.57
C ARG A 113 14.48 -7.76 -7.41
N ASP A 114 13.77 -7.39 -8.47
CA ASP A 114 13.08 -8.33 -9.35
C ASP A 114 14.10 -9.21 -10.09
N GLY A 115 15.21 -8.64 -10.52
CA GLY A 115 16.33 -9.39 -11.11
C GLY A 115 16.95 -10.39 -10.15
N ASP A 116 17.22 -10.00 -8.91
CA ASP A 116 17.75 -10.89 -7.85
C ASP A 116 16.74 -12.00 -7.50
N TYR A 117 15.45 -11.67 -7.43
CA TYR A 117 14.40 -12.65 -7.19
C TYR A 117 14.34 -13.69 -8.30
N ASP A 118 14.34 -13.27 -9.56
CA ASP A 118 14.33 -14.16 -10.73
C ASP A 118 15.55 -15.10 -10.72
N LEU A 119 16.71 -14.57 -10.38
CA LEU A 119 17.94 -15.35 -10.32
C LEU A 119 17.87 -16.42 -9.21
N LYS A 120 17.40 -16.04 -8.02
CA LYS A 120 17.20 -16.96 -6.90
C LYS A 120 16.21 -18.06 -7.23
N GLU A 121 15.12 -17.71 -7.89
CA GLU A 121 14.10 -18.68 -8.31
C GLU A 121 14.65 -19.65 -9.35
N LYS A 122 15.44 -19.16 -10.31
CA LYS A 122 16.13 -20.00 -11.29
C LYS A 122 17.11 -20.96 -10.62
N PHE A 123 17.89 -20.49 -9.67
CA PHE A 123 18.82 -21.35 -8.92
C PHE A 123 18.08 -22.41 -8.11
N ALA A 124 16.98 -22.05 -7.43
CA ALA A 124 16.17 -23.00 -6.70
C ALA A 124 15.57 -24.08 -7.62
N THR A 125 15.16 -23.68 -8.82
CA THR A 125 14.64 -24.61 -9.84
C THR A 125 15.72 -25.58 -10.31
N ILE A 126 16.94 -25.09 -10.55
CA ILE A 126 18.09 -25.91 -10.94
C ILE A 126 18.42 -26.92 -9.83
N GLU A 127 18.50 -26.48 -8.59
CA GLU A 127 18.73 -27.35 -7.45
C GLU A 127 17.71 -28.48 -7.36
N ARG A 128 16.43 -28.14 -7.42
CA ARG A 128 15.34 -29.14 -7.37
C ARG A 128 15.40 -30.14 -8.52
N ARG A 129 15.81 -29.70 -9.71
CA ARG A 129 15.84 -30.50 -10.92
C ARG A 129 17.02 -31.47 -10.97
N PHE A 130 18.18 -31.07 -10.44
CA PHE A 130 19.44 -31.79 -10.58
C PHE A 130 19.94 -32.46 -9.29
N THR A 131 19.37 -32.10 -8.14
CA THR A 131 19.71 -32.77 -6.88
C THR A 131 18.80 -34.00 -6.72
N ARG A 132 19.31 -35.15 -7.09
CA ARG A 132 18.67 -36.45 -6.82
C ARG A 132 19.28 -37.07 -5.56
N LYS A 133 18.39 -37.41 -4.67
CA LYS A 133 18.76 -38.34 -3.58
C LYS A 133 18.73 -39.76 -4.09
#